data_8a0d61b42191a75e495b83a6c4da8ebc
#
_entry.id   8a0d61b42191a75e495b83a6c4da8ebc
#
_cell.length_a   1.000
_cell.length_b   1.000
_cell.length_c   1.000
_cell.angle_alpha   90.00
_cell.angle_beta   90.00
_cell.angle_gamma   90.00
#
_symmetry.space_group_name_H-M   'P 1'
#
loop_
_entity.id
_entity.type
_entity.pdbx_description
1 polymer ?
#
loop_
_entity_poly.entity_id
_entity_poly.type
_entity_poly.pdbx_seq_one_letter_code
_entity_poly.pdbx_strand_id
1 'polypeptide(L)'
;SFNIILYSFGRKTMSTFQKINRKISAKSSLGFSMIELILIIVILGILMTMAMTRTRSGLGTIREQIAIDQITSDIDLVKAMAFGKHDTITIVFSTSQESYTIFNGPDNDRSVIGDYPNSENGVISLDNSNLREVDLQAANFNGSSELQFLPLGEPKQGGSITLNTKTISVEPVTGKWTIN
;
A
#
# COMPACT_ATOMS: atom_id res chain seq x y z
N SER A 1 45.65 13.89 74.09
CA SER A 1 46.28 14.14 72.78
C SER A 1 45.53 13.51 71.59
N PHE A 2 44.65 12.55 71.83
CA PHE A 2 43.95 11.84 70.75
C PHE A 2 42.71 12.59 70.17
N ASN A 3 42.08 13.43 70.98
CA ASN A 3 40.87 14.18 70.59
C ASN A 3 41.14 15.38 69.66
N ILE A 4 42.33 15.93 69.65
CA ILE A 4 42.64 17.08 68.78
C ILE A 4 42.89 16.65 67.31
N ILE A 5 43.41 15.45 67.14
CA ILE A 5 43.72 14.94 65.77
C ILE A 5 42.41 14.59 64.99
N LEU A 6 41.42 14.05 65.67
CA LEU A 6 40.12 13.73 65.05
C LEU A 6 39.31 14.97 64.61
N TYR A 7 39.42 16.06 65.39
CA TYR A 7 38.75 17.34 65.08
C TYR A 7 39.41 18.08 63.92
N SER A 8 40.69 17.90 63.68
CA SER A 8 41.42 18.49 62.55
C SER A 8 41.09 17.73 61.21
N PHE A 9 40.97 16.42 61.29
CA PHE A 9 40.68 15.59 60.12
C PHE A 9 39.22 15.79 59.57
N GLY A 10 38.25 15.93 60.49
CA GLY A 10 36.85 16.16 60.11
C GLY A 10 36.59 17.51 59.43
N ARG A 11 37.34 18.53 59.78
CA ARG A 11 37.23 19.88 59.23
C ARG A 11 37.79 19.98 57.80
N LYS A 12 38.89 19.27 57.50
CA LYS A 12 39.45 19.23 56.14
C LYS A 12 38.61 18.46 55.15
N THR A 13 38.02 17.37 55.58
CA THR A 13 37.16 16.56 54.71
C THR A 13 35.83 17.26 54.37
N MET A 14 35.23 17.98 55.33
CA MET A 14 33.98 18.73 55.06
C MET A 14 34.20 19.90 54.09
N SER A 15 35.32 20.59 54.16
CA SER A 15 35.63 21.70 53.24
C SER A 15 35.87 21.23 51.81
N THR A 16 36.40 20.02 51.63
CA THR A 16 36.64 19.43 50.32
C THR A 16 35.32 18.95 49.68
N PHE A 17 34.41 18.37 50.46
CA PHE A 17 33.07 17.97 49.99
C PHE A 17 32.20 19.16 49.59
N GLN A 18 32.23 20.26 50.30
CA GLN A 18 31.51 21.48 49.93
C GLN A 18 32.06 22.13 48.64
N LYS A 19 33.36 22.02 48.40
CA LYS A 19 33.99 22.56 47.19
C LYS A 19 33.67 21.73 45.94
N ILE A 20 33.50 20.43 46.11
CA ILE A 20 33.11 19.51 45.01
C ILE A 20 31.62 19.72 44.62
N ASN A 21 30.72 19.87 45.61
CA ASN A 21 29.30 20.12 45.35
C ASN A 21 29.02 21.47 44.68
N ARG A 22 29.82 22.50 44.92
CA ARG A 22 29.66 23.78 44.23
C ARG A 22 30.09 23.76 42.76
N LYS A 23 30.93 22.81 42.34
CA LYS A 23 31.37 22.68 40.94
C LYS A 23 30.35 21.92 40.05
N ILE A 24 29.43 21.16 40.65
CA ILE A 24 28.44 20.40 39.91
C ILE A 24 27.17 21.20 39.64
N SER A 25 26.95 22.31 40.40
CA SER A 25 25.70 23.10 40.31
C SER A 25 25.74 24.25 39.29
N ALA A 26 26.78 24.37 38.47
CA ALA A 26 26.83 25.39 37.42
C ALA A 26 26.72 24.76 36.02
N LYS A 27 25.74 23.84 35.81
CA LYS A 27 25.20 23.65 34.47
C LYS A 27 24.27 24.82 34.19
N SER A 28 24.80 25.85 33.54
CA SER A 28 23.98 26.89 32.95
C SER A 28 22.94 26.23 32.08
N SER A 29 21.67 26.30 32.46
CA SER A 29 20.55 26.06 31.56
C SER A 29 20.64 27.17 30.52
N LEU A 30 21.31 26.90 29.40
CA LEU A 30 21.27 27.74 28.23
C LEU A 30 19.81 27.65 27.73
N GLY A 31 19.01 28.63 28.03
CA GLY A 31 17.68 28.79 27.50
C GLY A 31 17.79 28.98 25.97
N PHE A 32 16.91 28.37 25.21
CA PHE A 32 16.83 28.58 23.78
C PHE A 32 16.59 30.07 23.47
N SER A 33 17.37 30.59 22.54
CA SER A 33 17.14 31.95 22.01
C SER A 33 15.82 31.96 21.19
N MET A 34 15.08 33.08 21.26
CA MET A 34 13.90 33.28 20.45
C MET A 34 14.19 33.07 18.95
N ILE A 35 15.37 33.49 18.49
CA ILE A 35 15.79 33.29 17.09
C ILE A 35 15.99 31.80 16.73
N GLU A 36 16.53 31.02 17.67
CA GLU A 36 16.76 29.59 17.49
C GLU A 36 15.45 28.82 17.38
N LEU A 37 14.45 29.21 18.18
CA LEU A 37 13.09 28.62 18.09
C LEU A 37 12.43 28.92 16.75
N ILE A 38 12.53 30.16 16.26
CA ILE A 38 12.00 30.54 14.94
C ILE A 38 12.71 29.76 13.85
N LEU A 39 14.03 29.61 13.93
CA LEU A 39 14.81 28.87 12.94
C LEU A 39 14.41 27.39 12.89
N ILE A 40 14.19 26.77 14.06
CA ILE A 40 13.73 25.36 14.16
C ILE A 40 12.36 25.19 13.51
N ILE A 41 11.38 26.06 13.78
CA ILE A 41 10.03 25.91 13.19
C ILE A 41 10.03 26.15 11.68
N VAL A 42 10.90 27.02 11.17
CA VAL A 42 11.07 27.22 9.72
C VAL A 42 11.66 25.99 9.06
N ILE A 43 12.71 25.39 9.63
CA ILE A 43 13.33 24.16 9.12
C ILE A 43 12.33 23.01 9.17
N LEU A 44 11.60 22.83 10.27
CA LEU A 44 10.57 21.81 10.40
C LEU A 44 9.46 22.00 9.37
N GLY A 45 9.03 23.23 9.10
CA GLY A 45 8.04 23.54 8.07
C GLY A 45 8.51 23.12 6.67
N ILE A 46 9.75 23.40 6.30
CA ILE A 46 10.34 22.97 5.02
C ILE A 46 10.45 21.45 4.93
N LEU A 47 10.91 20.78 5.98
CA LEU A 47 11.02 19.32 6.00
C LEU A 47 9.65 18.65 5.92
N MET A 48 8.64 19.22 6.57
CA MET A 48 7.27 18.67 6.54
C MET A 48 6.65 18.77 5.15
N THR A 49 6.87 19.87 4.42
CA THR A 49 6.40 19.99 3.04
C THR A 49 7.08 19.00 2.10
N MET A 50 8.40 18.78 2.24
CA MET A 50 9.13 17.77 1.46
C MET A 50 8.68 16.34 1.77
N ALA A 51 8.38 16.02 3.04
CA ALA A 51 7.90 14.70 3.42
C ALA A 51 6.51 14.41 2.82
N MET A 52 5.63 15.40 2.81
CA MET A 52 4.25 15.25 2.33
C MET A 52 4.16 14.99 0.82
N THR A 53 5.05 15.59 0.03
CA THR A 53 5.08 15.37 -1.43
C THR A 53 5.56 13.96 -1.81
N ARG A 54 6.52 13.39 -1.09
CA ARG A 54 7.02 12.03 -1.36
C ARG A 54 6.02 10.93 -1.02
N THR A 55 5.20 11.13 0.01
CA THR A 55 4.22 10.11 0.46
C THR A 55 3.10 9.92 -0.56
N ARG A 56 2.65 10.97 -1.24
CA ARG A 56 1.56 10.88 -2.23
C ARG A 56 1.95 10.06 -3.47
N SER A 57 3.14 10.24 -3.99
CA SER A 57 3.61 9.50 -5.18
C SER A 57 3.81 8.00 -4.92
N GLY A 58 4.21 7.62 -3.69
CA GLY A 58 4.40 6.20 -3.33
C GLY A 58 3.10 5.43 -3.12
N LEU A 59 2.05 6.08 -2.63
CA LEU A 59 0.76 5.44 -2.36
C LEU A 59 0.01 5.06 -3.65
N GLY A 60 0.09 5.86 -4.70
CA GLY A 60 -0.51 5.55 -6.00
C GLY A 60 0.06 4.27 -6.61
N THR A 61 1.39 4.13 -6.60
CA THR A 61 2.07 2.92 -7.13
C THR A 61 1.73 1.66 -6.32
N ILE A 62 1.62 1.78 -4.99
CA ILE A 62 1.24 0.65 -4.13
C ILE A 62 -0.21 0.22 -4.41
N ARG A 63 -1.13 1.16 -4.57
CA ARG A 63 -2.54 0.88 -4.88
C ARG A 63 -2.70 0.24 -6.27
N GLU A 64 -1.99 0.74 -7.26
CA GLU A 64 -1.94 0.13 -8.58
C GLU A 64 -1.44 -1.31 -8.52
N GLN A 65 -0.40 -1.59 -7.72
CA GLN A 65 0.11 -2.95 -7.54
C GLN A 65 -0.92 -3.85 -6.86
N ILE A 66 -1.64 -3.37 -5.84
CA ILE A 66 -2.71 -4.12 -5.18
C ILE A 66 -3.84 -4.45 -6.17
N ALA A 67 -4.23 -3.50 -7.01
CA ALA A 67 -5.24 -3.74 -8.04
C ALA A 67 -4.80 -4.78 -9.07
N ILE A 68 -3.54 -4.73 -9.51
CA ILE A 68 -2.94 -5.70 -10.41
C ILE A 68 -2.94 -7.10 -9.77
N ASP A 69 -2.48 -7.20 -8.53
CA ASP A 69 -2.44 -8.47 -7.79
C ASP A 69 -3.86 -9.05 -7.60
N GLN A 70 -4.85 -8.20 -7.36
CA GLN A 70 -6.25 -8.60 -7.27
C GLN A 70 -6.77 -9.13 -8.62
N ILE A 71 -6.62 -8.37 -9.71
CA ILE A 71 -7.08 -8.79 -11.05
C ILE A 71 -6.40 -10.08 -11.50
N THR A 72 -5.10 -10.20 -11.30
CA THR A 72 -4.35 -11.40 -11.70
C THR A 72 -4.75 -12.62 -10.88
N SER A 73 -4.98 -12.46 -9.58
CA SER A 73 -5.49 -13.52 -8.71
C SER A 73 -6.90 -13.95 -9.13
N ASP A 74 -7.75 -13.00 -9.52
CA ASP A 74 -9.10 -13.30 -9.99
C ASP A 74 -9.09 -13.97 -11.37
N ILE A 75 -8.17 -13.62 -12.27
CA ILE A 75 -7.95 -14.34 -13.54
C ILE A 75 -7.58 -15.79 -13.27
N ASP A 76 -6.65 -16.06 -12.35
CA ASP A 76 -6.25 -17.42 -12.00
C ASP A 76 -7.39 -18.20 -11.32
N LEU A 77 -8.16 -17.55 -10.44
CA LEU A 77 -9.32 -18.16 -9.81
C LEU A 77 -10.43 -18.49 -10.81
N VAL A 78 -10.76 -17.55 -11.70
CA VAL A 78 -11.79 -17.76 -12.75
C VAL A 78 -11.39 -18.89 -13.69
N LYS A 79 -10.12 -18.95 -14.09
CA LYS A 79 -9.57 -20.06 -14.87
C LYS A 79 -9.72 -21.40 -14.13
N ALA A 80 -9.39 -21.45 -12.84
CA ALA A 80 -9.55 -22.66 -12.02
C ALA A 80 -11.03 -23.04 -11.86
N MET A 81 -11.92 -22.05 -11.70
CA MET A 81 -13.37 -22.26 -11.63
C MET A 81 -13.92 -22.83 -12.93
N ALA A 82 -13.51 -22.31 -14.09
CA ALA A 82 -13.93 -22.83 -15.40
C ALA A 82 -13.54 -24.30 -15.55
N PHE A 83 -12.32 -24.65 -15.20
CA PHE A 83 -11.86 -26.03 -15.19
C PHE A 83 -12.61 -26.90 -14.18
N GLY A 84 -12.79 -26.43 -12.94
CA GLY A 84 -13.42 -27.20 -11.87
C GLY A 84 -14.92 -27.41 -12.04
N LYS A 85 -15.63 -26.45 -12.62
CA LYS A 85 -17.07 -26.53 -12.90
C LYS A 85 -17.39 -27.18 -14.26
N HIS A 86 -16.40 -27.36 -15.13
CA HIS A 86 -16.56 -27.73 -16.52
C HIS A 86 -17.56 -26.84 -17.28
N ASP A 87 -17.52 -25.53 -16.97
CA ASP A 87 -18.40 -24.53 -17.53
C ASP A 87 -17.60 -23.29 -17.96
N THR A 88 -18.23 -22.48 -18.81
CA THR A 88 -17.63 -21.22 -19.25
C THR A 88 -17.74 -20.17 -18.17
N ILE A 89 -16.64 -19.50 -17.85
CA ILE A 89 -16.62 -18.37 -16.90
C ILE A 89 -16.08 -17.14 -17.62
N THR A 90 -16.79 -16.03 -17.49
CA THR A 90 -16.45 -14.77 -18.17
C THR A 90 -16.23 -13.64 -17.17
N ILE A 91 -15.13 -12.90 -17.32
CA ILE A 91 -14.89 -11.63 -16.63
C ILE A 91 -15.26 -10.51 -17.61
N VAL A 92 -16.18 -9.65 -17.24
CA VAL A 92 -16.59 -8.47 -18.01
C VAL A 92 -16.05 -7.23 -17.33
N PHE A 93 -15.18 -6.49 -18.00
CA PHE A 93 -14.59 -5.25 -17.50
C PHE A 93 -15.42 -4.04 -17.90
N SER A 94 -15.63 -3.11 -16.97
CA SER A 94 -16.31 -1.82 -17.18
C SER A 94 -15.34 -0.68 -16.86
N THR A 95 -14.76 -0.06 -17.85
CA THR A 95 -13.87 1.09 -17.71
C THR A 95 -14.61 2.33 -17.20
N SER A 96 -15.89 2.49 -17.51
CA SER A 96 -16.71 3.61 -17.05
C SER A 96 -17.11 3.53 -15.58
N GLN A 97 -17.12 2.32 -15.01
CA GLN A 97 -17.46 2.07 -13.60
C GLN A 97 -16.24 1.64 -12.77
N GLU A 98 -15.06 1.56 -13.40
CA GLU A 98 -13.84 1.06 -12.76
C GLU A 98 -14.07 -0.23 -11.97
N SER A 99 -14.68 -1.20 -12.65
CA SER A 99 -15.15 -2.45 -12.05
C SER A 99 -15.11 -3.60 -13.03
N TYR A 100 -15.24 -4.81 -12.53
CA TYR A 100 -15.48 -5.98 -13.33
C TYR A 100 -16.46 -6.92 -12.65
N THR A 101 -17.16 -7.70 -13.47
CA THR A 101 -18.19 -8.64 -13.01
C THR A 101 -17.89 -10.01 -13.56
N ILE A 102 -18.14 -11.05 -12.78
CA ILE A 102 -17.87 -12.43 -13.15
C ILE A 102 -19.17 -13.17 -13.39
N PHE A 103 -19.25 -13.80 -14.56
CA PHE A 103 -20.40 -14.53 -15.01
C PHE A 103 -20.07 -16.03 -15.18
N ASN A 104 -21.02 -16.88 -14.84
CA ASN A 104 -21.00 -18.31 -15.13
C ASN A 104 -21.97 -18.63 -16.28
N GLY A 105 -21.55 -19.53 -17.12
CA GLY A 105 -22.35 -20.02 -18.25
C GLY A 105 -21.94 -19.43 -19.60
N PRO A 106 -22.45 -20.03 -20.71
CA PRO A 106 -22.18 -19.58 -22.07
C PRO A 106 -22.85 -18.24 -22.36
N ASP A 107 -22.43 -17.56 -23.43
CA ASP A 107 -22.89 -16.22 -23.81
C ASP A 107 -24.39 -16.04 -23.87
N ASN A 108 -25.15 -17.13 -24.22
CA ASN A 108 -26.58 -17.11 -24.36
C ASN A 108 -27.37 -17.34 -23.06
N ASP A 109 -26.71 -17.84 -22.01
CA ASP A 109 -27.34 -18.20 -20.73
C ASP A 109 -26.35 -18.00 -19.57
N ARG A 110 -25.79 -16.79 -19.48
CA ARG A 110 -24.83 -16.46 -18.42
C ARG A 110 -25.51 -15.79 -17.21
N SER A 111 -25.11 -16.16 -16.02
CA SER A 111 -25.57 -15.59 -14.76
C SER A 111 -24.42 -15.02 -13.96
N VAL A 112 -24.67 -13.91 -13.24
CA VAL A 112 -23.67 -13.31 -12.34
C VAL A 112 -23.38 -14.26 -11.18
N ILE A 113 -22.11 -14.42 -10.83
CA ILE A 113 -21.68 -15.14 -9.63
C ILE A 113 -21.75 -14.14 -8.46
N GLY A 114 -22.90 -14.09 -7.78
CA GLY A 114 -23.17 -13.09 -6.74
C GLY A 114 -22.37 -13.26 -5.45
N ASP A 115 -21.90 -14.46 -5.17
CA ASP A 115 -21.08 -14.83 -3.99
C ASP A 115 -19.57 -14.90 -4.28
N TYR A 116 -19.13 -14.25 -5.38
CA TYR A 116 -17.72 -14.22 -5.72
C TYR A 116 -16.90 -13.47 -4.63
N PRO A 117 -15.70 -13.96 -4.26
CA PRO A 117 -14.88 -13.33 -3.23
C PRO A 117 -14.62 -11.84 -3.50
N ASN A 118 -14.68 -11.01 -2.46
CA ASN A 118 -14.48 -9.56 -2.52
C ASN A 118 -15.43 -8.80 -3.48
N SER A 119 -16.52 -9.41 -3.90
CA SER A 119 -17.54 -8.75 -4.72
C SER A 119 -18.73 -8.27 -3.90
N GLU A 120 -19.39 -7.24 -4.39
CA GLU A 120 -20.71 -6.82 -3.94
C GLU A 120 -21.74 -7.18 -5.01
N ASN A 121 -22.56 -8.20 -4.73
CA ASN A 121 -23.50 -8.79 -5.71
C ASN A 121 -22.84 -9.23 -7.03
N GLY A 122 -21.60 -9.75 -6.95
CA GLY A 122 -20.84 -10.22 -8.12
C GLY A 122 -20.05 -9.13 -8.86
N VAL A 123 -20.12 -7.87 -8.41
CA VAL A 123 -19.35 -6.75 -8.96
C VAL A 123 -18.14 -6.48 -8.07
N ILE A 124 -16.95 -6.47 -8.65
CA ILE A 124 -15.70 -6.11 -7.99
C ILE A 124 -15.33 -4.71 -8.43
N SER A 125 -15.39 -3.74 -7.50
CA SER A 125 -15.03 -2.35 -7.75
C SER A 125 -13.55 -2.10 -7.52
N LEU A 126 -12.93 -1.39 -8.45
CA LEU A 126 -11.57 -0.84 -8.32
C LEU A 126 -11.61 0.61 -7.76
N ASP A 127 -12.80 1.25 -7.72
CA ASP A 127 -13.01 2.55 -7.08
C ASP A 127 -13.51 2.37 -5.64
N ASN A 128 -12.63 1.88 -4.77
CA ASN A 128 -12.91 1.76 -3.34
C ASN A 128 -11.86 2.48 -2.50
N SER A 129 -12.06 2.55 -1.18
CA SER A 129 -11.16 3.29 -0.27
C SER A 129 -9.70 2.83 -0.31
N ASN A 130 -9.45 1.56 -0.65
CA ASN A 130 -8.13 0.96 -0.71
C ASN A 130 -7.45 1.16 -2.06
N LEU A 131 -8.23 1.26 -3.15
CA LEU A 131 -7.77 1.36 -4.54
C LEU A 131 -8.01 2.75 -5.16
N ARG A 132 -8.28 3.74 -4.34
CA ARG A 132 -8.48 5.13 -4.76
C ARG A 132 -7.32 5.59 -5.66
N GLU A 133 -7.63 6.21 -6.80
CA GLU A 133 -6.67 6.65 -7.82
C GLU A 133 -6.17 5.53 -8.76
N VAL A 134 -6.72 4.33 -8.68
CA VAL A 134 -6.52 3.29 -9.70
C VAL A 134 -7.57 3.49 -10.79
N ASP A 135 -7.10 3.66 -12.02
CA ASP A 135 -7.94 3.91 -13.20
C ASP A 135 -7.82 2.72 -14.17
N LEU A 136 -8.94 2.08 -14.47
CA LEU A 136 -9.06 1.03 -15.48
C LEU A 136 -9.24 1.69 -16.86
N GLN A 137 -8.14 1.99 -17.52
CA GLN A 137 -8.13 2.74 -18.78
C GLN A 137 -8.68 1.96 -19.95
N ALA A 138 -8.33 0.67 -20.05
CA ALA A 138 -8.76 -0.18 -21.15
C ALA A 138 -8.77 -1.66 -20.77
N ALA A 139 -9.70 -2.39 -21.32
CA ALA A 139 -9.69 -3.83 -21.38
C ALA A 139 -10.04 -4.25 -22.82
N ASN A 140 -9.15 -4.98 -23.48
CA ASN A 140 -9.32 -5.37 -24.87
C ASN A 140 -8.92 -6.82 -25.10
N PHE A 141 -9.91 -7.64 -25.39
CA PHE A 141 -9.77 -9.03 -25.75
C PHE A 141 -10.39 -9.24 -27.15
N ASN A 142 -9.57 -9.01 -28.17
CA ASN A 142 -9.98 -9.10 -29.59
C ASN A 142 -11.20 -8.20 -29.93
N GLY A 143 -11.22 -6.97 -29.41
CA GLY A 143 -12.29 -6.00 -29.65
C GLY A 143 -13.44 -6.02 -28.65
N SER A 144 -13.41 -6.91 -27.66
CA SER A 144 -14.35 -6.97 -26.53
C SER A 144 -13.68 -6.62 -25.22
N SER A 145 -14.43 -6.16 -24.24
CA SER A 145 -13.98 -5.99 -22.85
C SER A 145 -14.17 -7.25 -21.99
N GLU A 146 -14.33 -8.41 -22.61
CA GLU A 146 -14.65 -9.67 -21.95
C GLU A 146 -13.50 -10.67 -22.06
N LEU A 147 -13.01 -11.17 -20.93
CA LEU A 147 -12.09 -12.30 -20.85
C LEU A 147 -12.89 -13.56 -20.50
N GLN A 148 -13.00 -14.48 -21.45
CA GLN A 148 -13.77 -15.69 -21.30
C GLN A 148 -12.87 -16.91 -21.23
N PHE A 149 -13.06 -17.74 -20.20
CA PHE A 149 -12.42 -19.04 -20.04
C PHE A 149 -13.39 -20.16 -20.37
N LEU A 150 -12.95 -21.08 -21.22
CA LEU A 150 -13.71 -22.25 -21.64
C LEU A 150 -13.67 -23.36 -20.56
N PRO A 151 -14.49 -24.41 -20.63
CA PRO A 151 -14.59 -25.47 -19.62
C PRO A 151 -13.29 -26.23 -19.32
N LEU A 152 -12.27 -26.13 -20.17
CA LEU A 152 -10.95 -26.72 -19.93
C LEU A 152 -9.97 -25.71 -19.29
N GLY A 153 -10.44 -24.49 -18.96
CA GLY A 153 -9.62 -23.44 -18.37
C GLY A 153 -8.74 -22.69 -19.38
N GLU A 154 -8.91 -22.93 -20.66
CA GLU A 154 -8.24 -22.17 -21.71
C GLU A 154 -9.00 -20.88 -22.00
N PRO A 155 -8.35 -19.75 -22.26
CA PRO A 155 -9.04 -18.54 -22.65
C PRO A 155 -9.53 -18.66 -24.09
N LYS A 156 -10.74 -18.19 -24.36
CA LYS A 156 -11.31 -18.12 -25.73
C LYS A 156 -10.47 -17.22 -26.63
N GLN A 157 -9.85 -16.21 -26.05
CA GLN A 157 -8.96 -15.25 -26.71
C GLN A 157 -8.04 -14.56 -25.71
N GLY A 158 -6.86 -14.19 -26.17
CA GLY A 158 -5.94 -13.35 -25.42
C GLY A 158 -6.29 -11.87 -25.54
N GLY A 159 -5.62 -11.06 -24.71
CA GLY A 159 -5.82 -9.63 -24.74
C GLY A 159 -5.05 -8.91 -23.64
N SER A 160 -5.46 -7.70 -23.33
CA SER A 160 -4.78 -6.87 -22.34
C SER A 160 -5.76 -6.04 -21.52
N ILE A 161 -5.34 -5.75 -20.28
CA ILE A 161 -5.99 -4.86 -19.33
C ILE A 161 -4.98 -3.78 -18.96
N THR A 162 -5.32 -2.53 -19.17
CA THR A 162 -4.44 -1.39 -18.85
C THR A 162 -4.99 -0.64 -17.64
N LEU A 163 -4.16 -0.55 -16.62
CA LEU A 163 -4.38 0.24 -15.41
C LEU A 163 -3.37 1.39 -15.44
N ASN A 164 -3.72 2.54 -14.95
CA ASN A 164 -2.84 3.74 -14.85
C ASN A 164 -1.59 3.70 -15.76
N THR A 165 -0.52 3.03 -15.30
CA THR A 165 0.80 2.98 -15.98
C THR A 165 1.20 1.58 -16.43
N LYS A 166 0.48 0.53 -16.02
CA LYS A 166 0.84 -0.87 -16.26
C LYS A 166 -0.22 -1.60 -17.08
N THR A 167 0.24 -2.58 -17.82
CA THR A 167 -0.62 -3.42 -18.65
C THR A 167 -0.46 -4.89 -18.27
N ILE A 168 -1.58 -5.56 -17.98
CA ILE A 168 -1.65 -7.01 -17.81
C ILE A 168 -1.99 -7.60 -19.17
N SER A 169 -1.11 -8.42 -19.72
CA SER A 169 -1.33 -9.13 -20.98
C SER A 169 -1.64 -10.59 -20.70
N VAL A 170 -2.71 -11.13 -21.33
CA VAL A 170 -3.16 -12.51 -21.18
C VAL A 170 -2.94 -13.26 -22.50
N GLU A 171 -2.18 -14.36 -22.45
CA GLU A 171 -1.88 -15.20 -23.61
C GLU A 171 -3.12 -16.00 -24.09
N PRO A 172 -3.35 -16.08 -25.42
CA PRO A 172 -4.58 -16.66 -25.96
C PRO A 172 -4.71 -18.19 -25.82
N VAL A 173 -3.62 -18.91 -25.53
CA VAL A 173 -3.66 -20.39 -25.46
C VAL A 173 -3.59 -20.88 -24.03
N THR A 174 -2.70 -20.30 -23.27
CA THR A 174 -2.42 -20.78 -21.90
C THR A 174 -3.19 -20.00 -20.84
N GLY A 175 -3.66 -18.80 -21.17
CA GLY A 175 -4.20 -17.85 -20.20
C GLY A 175 -3.18 -17.37 -19.19
N LYS A 176 -1.88 -17.54 -19.49
CA LYS A 176 -0.82 -16.99 -18.66
C LYS A 176 -0.81 -15.47 -18.81
N TRP A 177 -0.73 -14.79 -17.71
CA TRP A 177 -0.63 -13.35 -17.70
C TRP A 177 0.82 -12.87 -17.48
N THR A 178 1.13 -11.69 -17.99
CA THR A 178 2.39 -10.97 -17.80
C THR A 178 2.09 -9.50 -17.57
N ILE A 179 2.92 -8.83 -16.78
CA ILE A 179 2.80 -7.40 -16.45
C ILE A 179 3.92 -6.65 -17.17
N ASN A 180 3.55 -5.59 -17.90
CA ASN A 180 4.45 -4.70 -18.63
C ASN A 180 4.31 -3.26 -18.13
#